data_0072bc4d75155ed322a2dccf6cb18899
#
_entry.id   0072bc4d75155ed322a2dccf6cb18899
#
_cell.length_a   1.000
_cell.length_b   1.000
_cell.length_c   1.000
_cell.angle_alpha   90.00
_cell.angle_beta   90.00
_cell.angle_gamma   90.00
#
_symmetry.space_group_name_H-M   'P 1'
#
loop_
_entity.id
_entity.type
_entity.pdbx_description
1 polymer ?
#
loop_
_entity_poly.entity_id
_entity_poly.type
_entity_poly.pdbx_seq_one_letter_code
_entity_poly.pdbx_strand_id
1 'polypeptide(L)'
;MKNEVLYLLLNNYADHEAVFLASAIACDERSIKENPKYMNKVVAPTLDVVRSCSGFHTLPDYSFETMPNDYAALVLIGGFGWFDELEADKVVPIVRRAIKKGIIVGAICNAASFLAKHGFLNEIKHTGNGLEQLQLWGGGNYTNKAGYMNEQAVSDKRIVTANGTGYLEFAKELLLL
;
A
#
# COMPACT_ATOMS: atom_id res chain seq x y z
N MET A 1 -11.93 3.88 12.67
CA MET A 1 -12.85 4.99 12.30
C MET A 1 -12.70 5.26 10.80
N LYS A 2 -13.78 5.65 10.11
CA LYS A 2 -13.78 5.89 8.63
C LYS A 2 -12.80 6.97 8.12
N ASN A 3 -12.15 7.68 9.02
CA ASN A 3 -11.19 8.74 8.70
C ASN A 3 -9.72 8.36 8.92
N GLU A 4 -9.42 7.09 9.16
CA GLU A 4 -8.04 6.63 9.25
C GLU A 4 -7.53 6.12 7.90
N VAL A 5 -6.31 6.49 7.55
CA VAL A 5 -5.54 5.93 6.45
C VAL A 5 -4.49 5.03 7.06
N LEU A 6 -4.60 3.72 6.80
CA LEU A 6 -3.74 2.71 7.38
C LEU A 6 -2.56 2.41 6.46
N TYR A 7 -1.36 2.70 6.91
CA TYR A 7 -0.10 2.36 6.24
C TYR A 7 0.38 1.00 6.74
N LEU A 8 0.29 -0.01 5.90
CA LEU A 8 0.76 -1.34 6.23
C LEU A 8 2.25 -1.45 5.93
N LEU A 9 3.03 -1.68 6.98
CA LEU A 9 4.49 -1.79 6.94
C LEU A 9 4.93 -3.20 7.30
N LEU A 10 5.77 -3.79 6.48
CA LEU A 10 6.58 -4.95 6.82
C LEU A 10 8.02 -4.51 7.11
N ASN A 11 8.81 -5.33 7.79
CA ASN A 11 10.23 -5.01 8.02
C ASN A 11 10.96 -4.73 6.70
N ASN A 12 11.89 -3.78 6.72
CA ASN A 12 12.59 -3.25 5.55
C ASN A 12 11.65 -2.58 4.53
N TYR A 13 10.61 -1.89 5.03
CA TYR A 13 9.75 -1.06 4.18
C TYR A 13 10.52 0.13 3.60
N ALA A 14 10.06 0.66 2.46
CA ALA A 14 10.65 1.80 1.78
C ALA A 14 10.04 3.11 2.30
N ASP A 15 10.79 3.89 3.06
CA ASP A 15 10.32 5.10 3.77
C ASP A 15 9.69 6.14 2.84
N HIS A 16 10.38 6.43 1.73
CA HIS A 16 9.96 7.47 0.78
C HIS A 16 8.59 7.19 0.15
N GLU A 17 8.20 5.93 0.05
CA GLU A 17 6.91 5.54 -0.53
C GLU A 17 5.73 5.89 0.39
N ALA A 18 5.96 6.02 1.71
CA ALA A 18 4.93 6.34 2.69
C ALA A 18 4.80 7.84 2.94
N VAL A 19 5.95 8.55 3.06
CA VAL A 19 5.97 9.88 3.69
C VAL A 19 5.30 10.96 2.85
N PHE A 20 5.31 10.88 1.52
CA PHE A 20 4.68 11.89 0.68
C PHE A 20 3.16 11.93 0.86
N LEU A 21 2.50 10.78 0.79
CA LEU A 21 1.07 10.69 1.04
C LEU A 21 0.74 11.09 2.49
N ALA A 22 1.51 10.60 3.46
CA ALA A 22 1.30 10.90 4.86
C ALA A 22 1.42 12.40 5.15
N SER A 23 2.42 13.07 4.56
CA SER A 23 2.61 14.51 4.69
C SER A 23 1.45 15.28 4.04
N ALA A 24 1.03 14.89 2.84
CA ALA A 24 -0.08 15.56 2.14
C ALA A 24 -1.42 15.46 2.92
N ILE A 25 -1.62 14.37 3.67
CA ILE A 25 -2.79 14.20 4.53
C ILE A 25 -2.67 15.08 5.80
N ALA A 26 -1.51 15.08 6.45
CA ALA A 26 -1.31 15.70 7.75
C ALA A 26 -0.98 17.19 7.68
N CYS A 27 -0.41 17.68 6.57
CA CYS A 27 0.10 19.03 6.43
C CYS A 27 -0.62 19.81 5.33
N ASP A 28 -0.62 21.12 5.45
CA ASP A 28 -0.85 22.08 4.36
C ASP A 28 0.46 22.82 4.03
N GLU A 29 0.41 23.80 3.13
CA GLU A 29 1.61 24.52 2.67
C GLU A 29 2.37 25.28 3.78
N ARG A 30 1.78 25.47 4.96
CA ARG A 30 2.31 26.36 6.01
C ARG A 30 2.47 25.68 7.35
N SER A 31 1.73 24.61 7.65
CA SER A 31 1.70 24.00 8.98
C SER A 31 1.15 22.59 9.00
N ILE A 32 1.24 21.94 10.14
CA ILE A 32 0.47 20.73 10.44
C ILE A 32 -1.00 21.14 10.63
N LYS A 33 -1.91 20.44 9.96
CA LYS A 33 -3.35 20.67 10.07
C LYS A 33 -3.81 20.40 11.49
N GLU A 34 -4.49 21.37 12.12
CA GLU A 34 -5.05 21.20 13.47
C GLU A 34 -6.15 20.13 13.51
N ASN A 35 -6.99 20.07 12.47
CA ASN A 35 -8.11 19.11 12.35
C ASN A 35 -8.11 18.46 10.96
N PRO A 36 -7.22 17.52 10.68
CA PRO A 36 -7.16 16.85 9.39
C PRO A 36 -8.42 16.00 9.18
N LYS A 37 -8.94 16.00 7.97
CA LYS A 37 -10.08 15.15 7.56
C LYS A 37 -9.74 13.65 7.74
N TYR A 38 -8.50 13.30 7.47
CA TYR A 38 -7.98 11.94 7.63
C TYR A 38 -6.77 11.92 8.55
N MET A 39 -6.58 10.82 9.26
CA MET A 39 -5.46 10.59 10.17
C MET A 39 -4.61 9.43 9.67
N ASN A 40 -3.31 9.63 9.65
CA ASN A 40 -2.35 8.57 9.33
C ASN A 40 -2.19 7.63 10.51
N LYS A 41 -2.25 6.32 10.24
CA LYS A 41 -2.03 5.25 11.22
C LYS A 41 -1.16 4.15 10.62
N VAL A 42 -0.26 3.62 11.41
CA VAL A 42 0.63 2.54 11.00
C VAL A 42 0.10 1.21 11.48
N VAL A 43 0.09 0.23 10.57
CA VAL A 43 -0.28 -1.16 10.84
C VAL A 43 0.91 -2.07 10.50
N ALA A 44 1.23 -3.01 11.36
CA ALA A 44 2.29 -4.00 11.14
C ALA A 44 1.87 -5.39 11.65
N PRO A 45 2.66 -6.45 11.41
CA PRO A 45 2.32 -7.79 11.91
C PRO A 45 2.08 -7.86 13.42
N THR A 46 2.90 -7.13 14.19
CA THR A 46 2.81 -6.99 15.65
C THR A 46 2.88 -5.52 16.05
N LEU A 47 2.86 -5.22 17.35
CA LEU A 47 3.11 -3.87 17.88
C LEU A 47 4.60 -3.60 18.15
N ASP A 48 5.48 -4.52 17.77
CA ASP A 48 6.92 -4.30 17.86
C ASP A 48 7.37 -3.28 16.81
N VAL A 49 8.50 -2.64 17.09
CA VAL A 49 9.11 -1.67 16.18
C VAL A 49 9.42 -2.31 14.82
N VAL A 50 8.93 -1.69 13.75
CA VAL A 50 9.25 -2.03 12.37
C VAL A 50 10.40 -1.16 11.89
N ARG A 51 11.40 -1.77 11.29
CA ARG A 51 12.56 -1.04 10.73
C ARG A 51 12.36 -0.82 9.23
N SER A 52 12.66 0.39 8.77
CA SER A 52 12.71 0.69 7.34
C SER A 52 14.02 0.24 6.69
N CYS A 53 14.06 0.25 5.36
CA CYS A 53 15.30 -0.04 4.61
C CYS A 53 16.37 1.06 4.79
N SER A 54 15.98 2.29 5.17
CA SER A 54 16.89 3.39 5.52
C SER A 54 17.36 3.35 6.99
N GLY A 55 16.83 2.40 7.78
CA GLY A 55 17.22 2.21 9.18
C GLY A 55 16.37 3.00 10.20
N PHE A 56 15.31 3.69 9.77
CA PHE A 56 14.36 4.32 10.70
C PHE A 56 13.53 3.29 11.44
N HIS A 57 13.17 3.62 12.67
CA HIS A 57 12.33 2.78 13.52
C HIS A 57 10.95 3.40 13.63
N THR A 58 9.92 2.62 13.27
CA THR A 58 8.52 3.04 13.35
C THR A 58 7.78 2.15 14.34
N LEU A 59 7.11 2.78 15.30
CA LEU A 59 6.22 2.08 16.22
C LEU A 59 4.82 2.03 15.60
N PRO A 60 4.23 0.83 15.40
CA PRO A 60 2.89 0.70 14.86
C PRO A 60 1.82 1.20 15.83
N ASP A 61 0.73 1.77 15.29
CA ASP A 61 -0.49 2.07 16.03
C ASP A 61 -1.32 0.80 16.25
N TYR A 62 -1.28 -0.14 15.30
CA TYR A 62 -2.07 -1.37 15.29
C TYR A 62 -1.23 -2.56 14.83
N SER A 63 -1.52 -3.73 15.40
CA SER A 63 -1.13 -5.00 14.80
C SER A 63 -2.18 -5.46 13.79
N PHE A 64 -1.88 -6.52 13.00
CA PHE A 64 -2.88 -7.15 12.12
C PHE A 64 -4.11 -7.67 12.88
N GLU A 65 -3.95 -8.01 14.17
CA GLU A 65 -5.03 -8.50 15.01
C GLU A 65 -5.88 -7.35 15.59
N THR A 66 -5.26 -6.21 15.91
CA THR A 66 -5.91 -5.09 16.59
C THR A 66 -6.38 -3.98 15.67
N MET A 67 -6.02 -4.03 14.37
CA MET A 67 -6.42 -3.02 13.40
C MET A 67 -7.94 -2.89 13.29
N PRO A 68 -8.47 -1.67 13.08
CA PRO A 68 -9.90 -1.46 12.94
C PRO A 68 -10.49 -2.18 11.73
N ASN A 69 -11.78 -2.49 11.79
CA ASN A 69 -12.50 -3.08 10.65
C ASN A 69 -13.03 -2.06 9.63
N ASP A 70 -12.99 -0.76 9.96
CA ASP A 70 -13.55 0.32 9.14
C ASP A 70 -12.56 1.50 9.13
N TYR A 71 -12.03 1.82 7.96
CA TYR A 71 -11.02 2.85 7.71
C TYR A 71 -11.17 3.40 6.28
N ALA A 72 -10.57 4.55 5.98
CA ALA A 72 -10.71 5.23 4.70
C ALA A 72 -9.92 4.53 3.59
N ALA A 73 -8.67 4.19 3.87
CA ALA A 73 -7.78 3.54 2.92
C ALA A 73 -6.80 2.59 3.60
N LEU A 74 -6.38 1.57 2.87
CA LEU A 74 -5.27 0.66 3.20
C LEU A 74 -4.14 0.90 2.19
N VAL A 75 -2.99 1.33 2.67
CA VAL A 75 -1.83 1.66 1.84
C VAL A 75 -0.71 0.68 2.13
N LEU A 76 -0.44 -0.21 1.19
CA LEU A 76 0.61 -1.22 1.27
C LEU A 76 1.92 -0.59 0.78
N ILE A 77 2.84 -0.35 1.69
CA ILE A 77 4.14 0.24 1.39
C ILE A 77 5.10 -0.85 0.92
N GLY A 78 5.84 -0.57 -0.14
CA GLY A 78 6.82 -1.50 -0.68
C GLY A 78 8.03 -1.70 0.22
N GLY A 79 9.08 -2.27 -0.33
CA GLY A 79 10.30 -2.63 0.40
C GLY A 79 10.60 -4.11 0.34
N PHE A 80 11.60 -4.54 1.12
CA PHE A 80 12.11 -5.92 1.05
C PHE A 80 11.34 -6.91 1.92
N GLY A 81 10.51 -6.44 2.86
CA GLY A 81 9.71 -7.32 3.71
C GLY A 81 8.71 -8.20 2.95
N TRP A 82 8.34 -7.82 1.73
CA TRP A 82 7.47 -8.62 0.87
C TRP A 82 8.12 -9.89 0.32
N PHE A 83 9.44 -10.06 0.46
CA PHE A 83 10.14 -11.32 0.15
C PHE A 83 10.00 -12.38 1.25
N ASP A 84 9.62 -11.98 2.47
CA ASP A 84 9.23 -12.92 3.52
C ASP A 84 7.79 -13.38 3.26
N GLU A 85 7.66 -14.50 2.56
CA GLU A 85 6.35 -15.03 2.16
C GLU A 85 5.45 -15.35 3.36
N LEU A 86 6.02 -15.81 4.48
CA LEU A 86 5.24 -16.15 5.67
C LEU A 86 4.58 -14.91 6.30
N GLU A 87 5.30 -13.78 6.32
CA GLU A 87 4.75 -12.52 6.80
C GLU A 87 3.83 -11.87 5.77
N ALA A 88 4.23 -11.86 4.49
CA ALA A 88 3.44 -11.28 3.41
C ALA A 88 2.06 -11.98 3.24
N ASP A 89 2.01 -13.30 3.33
CA ASP A 89 0.76 -14.05 3.15
C ASP A 89 -0.30 -13.74 4.23
N LYS A 90 0.11 -13.28 5.43
CA LYS A 90 -0.82 -12.78 6.47
C LYS A 90 -1.59 -11.53 6.02
N VAL A 91 -1.07 -10.81 5.01
CA VAL A 91 -1.72 -9.60 4.46
C VAL A 91 -2.87 -9.95 3.51
N VAL A 92 -2.89 -11.13 2.90
CA VAL A 92 -3.91 -11.55 1.92
C VAL A 92 -5.34 -11.38 2.45
N PRO A 93 -5.71 -11.89 3.63
CA PRO A 93 -7.07 -11.72 4.15
C PRO A 93 -7.41 -10.26 4.45
N ILE A 94 -6.43 -9.43 4.82
CA ILE A 94 -6.61 -8.00 5.09
C ILE A 94 -6.99 -7.27 3.79
N VAL A 95 -6.22 -7.46 2.70
CA VAL A 95 -6.50 -6.88 1.38
C VAL A 95 -7.85 -7.36 0.84
N ARG A 96 -8.11 -8.66 0.91
CA ARG A 96 -9.38 -9.23 0.43
C ARG A 96 -10.58 -8.61 1.14
N ARG A 97 -10.49 -8.41 2.46
CA ARG A 97 -11.52 -7.75 3.26
C ARG A 97 -11.70 -6.28 2.87
N ALA A 98 -10.60 -5.53 2.66
CA ALA A 98 -10.63 -4.13 2.24
C ALA A 98 -11.33 -3.99 0.89
N ILE A 99 -10.92 -4.76 -0.12
CA ILE A 99 -11.52 -4.76 -1.46
C ILE A 99 -13.02 -5.12 -1.40
N LYS A 100 -13.38 -6.18 -0.66
CA LYS A 100 -14.80 -6.60 -0.50
C LYS A 100 -15.68 -5.51 0.12
N LYS A 101 -15.11 -4.68 0.99
CA LYS A 101 -15.79 -3.54 1.63
C LYS A 101 -15.80 -2.27 0.77
N GLY A 102 -15.16 -2.26 -0.38
CA GLY A 102 -14.99 -1.06 -1.22
C GLY A 102 -14.09 0.00 -0.60
N ILE A 103 -13.20 -0.40 0.32
CA ILE A 103 -12.18 0.47 0.89
C ILE A 103 -11.11 0.74 -0.17
N ILE A 104 -10.55 1.95 -0.21
CA ILE A 104 -9.45 2.28 -1.11
C ILE A 104 -8.22 1.45 -0.73
N VAL A 105 -7.58 0.82 -1.72
CA VAL A 105 -6.34 0.07 -1.53
C VAL A 105 -5.25 0.69 -2.39
N GLY A 106 -4.18 1.15 -1.77
CA GLY A 106 -2.95 1.55 -2.45
C GLY A 106 -1.90 0.46 -2.32
N ALA A 107 -1.12 0.20 -3.37
CA ALA A 107 0.03 -0.70 -3.33
C ALA A 107 1.15 -0.18 -4.23
N ILE A 108 2.33 0.00 -3.67
CA ILE A 108 3.48 0.56 -4.39
C ILE A 108 4.66 -0.42 -4.38
N CYS A 109 5.46 -0.42 -5.45
CA CYS A 109 6.70 -1.19 -5.54
C CYS A 109 6.44 -2.71 -5.38
N ASN A 110 7.12 -3.39 -4.46
CA ASN A 110 6.95 -4.82 -4.20
C ASN A 110 5.56 -5.18 -3.66
N ALA A 111 4.85 -4.23 -3.05
CA ALA A 111 3.45 -4.44 -2.66
C ALA A 111 2.52 -4.60 -3.88
N ALA A 112 2.79 -3.92 -5.00
CA ALA A 112 2.06 -4.16 -6.25
C ALA A 112 2.34 -5.57 -6.80
N SER A 113 3.58 -6.05 -6.69
CA SER A 113 3.93 -7.43 -7.07
C SER A 113 3.25 -8.48 -6.17
N PHE A 114 3.10 -8.18 -4.88
CA PHE A 114 2.30 -9.00 -3.97
C PHE A 114 0.82 -9.05 -4.41
N LEU A 115 0.22 -7.94 -4.83
CA LEU A 115 -1.14 -7.96 -5.37
C LEU A 115 -1.25 -8.85 -6.63
N ALA A 116 -0.24 -8.81 -7.53
CA ALA A 116 -0.18 -9.68 -8.69
C ALA A 116 -0.10 -11.17 -8.29
N LYS A 117 0.77 -11.50 -7.31
CA LYS A 117 0.96 -12.86 -6.78
C LYS A 117 -0.37 -13.49 -6.33
N HIS A 118 -1.25 -12.70 -5.75
CA HIS A 118 -2.53 -13.17 -5.22
C HIS A 118 -3.74 -12.89 -6.12
N GLY A 119 -3.51 -12.50 -7.39
CA GLY A 119 -4.54 -12.31 -8.41
C GLY A 119 -5.43 -11.08 -8.23
N PHE A 120 -5.09 -10.16 -7.33
CA PHE A 120 -5.88 -8.95 -7.07
C PHE A 120 -5.88 -7.95 -8.24
N LEU A 121 -4.94 -8.10 -9.20
CA LEU A 121 -4.82 -7.23 -10.36
C LEU A 121 -5.53 -7.76 -11.62
N ASN A 122 -6.17 -8.93 -11.54
CA ASN A 122 -6.66 -9.64 -12.73
C ASN A 122 -7.83 -8.97 -13.45
N GLU A 123 -8.54 -8.04 -12.80
CA GLU A 123 -9.73 -7.40 -13.38
C GLU A 123 -9.63 -5.87 -13.44
N ILE A 124 -8.42 -5.31 -13.28
CA ILE A 124 -8.19 -3.87 -13.22
C ILE A 124 -7.01 -3.45 -14.07
N LYS A 125 -7.00 -2.17 -14.49
CA LYS A 125 -5.79 -1.52 -14.98
C LYS A 125 -4.84 -1.31 -13.81
N HIS A 126 -3.54 -1.51 -14.03
CA HIS A 126 -2.56 -1.46 -12.96
C HIS A 126 -1.14 -1.21 -13.50
N THR A 127 -0.23 -0.89 -12.61
CA THR A 127 1.22 -0.80 -12.86
C THR A 127 1.99 -1.44 -11.69
N GLY A 128 3.29 -1.38 -11.73
CA GLY A 128 4.24 -1.87 -10.71
C GLY A 128 5.67 -1.63 -11.18
N ASN A 129 6.65 -2.29 -10.59
CA ASN A 129 8.07 -2.15 -10.95
C ASN A 129 8.43 -2.68 -12.35
N GLY A 130 7.46 -3.16 -13.09
CA GLY A 130 7.58 -3.67 -14.44
C GLY A 130 6.72 -4.92 -14.66
N LEU A 131 6.26 -5.11 -15.90
CA LEU A 131 5.42 -6.25 -16.25
C LEU A 131 6.11 -7.59 -15.95
N GLU A 132 7.40 -7.68 -16.24
CA GLU A 132 8.19 -8.90 -16.00
C GLU A 132 8.21 -9.29 -14.52
N GLN A 133 8.36 -8.31 -13.62
CA GLN A 133 8.34 -8.58 -12.18
C GLN A 133 6.95 -9.03 -11.72
N LEU A 134 5.87 -8.41 -12.21
CA LEU A 134 4.50 -8.83 -11.90
C LEU A 134 4.23 -10.27 -12.38
N GLN A 135 4.73 -10.61 -13.57
CA GLN A 135 4.65 -11.97 -14.10
C GLN A 135 5.45 -12.98 -13.31
N LEU A 136 6.69 -12.61 -12.91
CA LEU A 136 7.56 -13.46 -12.10
C LEU A 136 6.92 -13.79 -10.74
N TRP A 137 6.42 -12.78 -10.04
CA TRP A 137 5.79 -12.96 -8.73
C TRP A 137 4.41 -13.62 -8.83
N GLY A 138 3.63 -13.22 -9.82
CA GLY A 138 2.26 -13.70 -10.00
C GLY A 138 2.17 -15.11 -10.55
N GLY A 139 3.15 -15.55 -11.34
CA GLY A 139 3.12 -16.85 -11.98
C GLY A 139 1.81 -17.11 -12.70
N GLY A 140 1.20 -18.26 -12.46
CA GLY A 140 -0.12 -18.63 -13.00
C GLY A 140 -1.30 -17.84 -12.41
N ASN A 141 -1.13 -17.19 -11.27
CA ASN A 141 -2.19 -16.42 -10.63
C ASN A 141 -2.37 -15.03 -11.25
N TYR A 142 -1.36 -14.48 -11.92
CA TYR A 142 -1.43 -13.20 -12.61
C TYR A 142 -1.80 -13.40 -14.08
N THR A 143 -3.07 -13.16 -14.42
CA THR A 143 -3.63 -13.46 -15.74
C THR A 143 -3.89 -12.22 -16.59
N ASN A 144 -3.83 -11.00 -16.02
CA ASN A 144 -4.22 -9.76 -16.70
C ASN A 144 -3.01 -8.93 -17.18
N LYS A 145 -2.17 -9.52 -18.05
CA LYS A 145 -1.06 -8.79 -18.68
C LYS A 145 -1.53 -7.58 -19.51
N ALA A 146 -2.69 -7.69 -20.14
CA ALA A 146 -3.27 -6.63 -20.96
C ALA A 146 -3.72 -5.41 -20.14
N GLY A 147 -3.97 -5.57 -18.84
CA GLY A 147 -4.30 -4.48 -17.93
C GLY A 147 -3.09 -3.72 -17.42
N TYR A 148 -1.87 -4.19 -17.67
CA TYR A 148 -0.66 -3.50 -17.29
C TYR A 148 -0.46 -2.20 -18.10
N MET A 149 -0.17 -1.12 -17.40
CA MET A 149 0.17 0.18 -17.97
C MET A 149 1.58 0.59 -17.53
N ASN A 150 2.40 1.02 -18.45
CA ASN A 150 3.76 1.49 -18.17
C ASN A 150 3.73 2.95 -17.69
N GLU A 151 3.11 3.17 -16.55
CA GLU A 151 2.91 4.47 -15.91
C GLU A 151 3.50 4.48 -14.50
N GLN A 152 3.74 5.66 -13.93
CA GLN A 152 4.25 5.77 -12.56
C GLN A 152 3.23 5.29 -11.53
N ALA A 153 1.95 5.64 -11.73
CA ALA A 153 0.83 5.15 -10.93
C ALA A 153 -0.42 4.98 -11.81
N VAL A 154 -1.25 4.02 -11.45
CA VAL A 154 -2.54 3.72 -12.11
C VAL A 154 -3.61 3.51 -11.06
N SER A 155 -4.77 4.16 -11.25
CA SER A 155 -5.95 4.02 -10.42
C SER A 155 -7.08 3.36 -11.20
N ASP A 156 -7.65 2.27 -10.68
CA ASP A 156 -8.85 1.63 -11.22
C ASP A 156 -9.65 0.94 -10.10
N LYS A 157 -10.99 1.02 -10.13
CA LYS A 157 -11.91 0.40 -9.15
C LYS A 157 -11.50 0.57 -7.67
N ARG A 158 -11.04 1.75 -7.27
CA ARG A 158 -10.56 2.08 -5.92
C ARG A 158 -9.28 1.34 -5.50
N ILE A 159 -8.53 0.81 -6.46
CA ILE A 159 -7.18 0.27 -6.25
C ILE A 159 -6.21 1.18 -6.99
N VAL A 160 -5.18 1.64 -6.30
CA VAL A 160 -4.07 2.40 -6.87
C VAL A 160 -2.82 1.56 -6.79
N THR A 161 -2.16 1.36 -7.92
CA THR A 161 -0.85 0.71 -7.97
C THR A 161 0.20 1.67 -8.50
N ALA A 162 1.45 1.52 -8.05
CA ALA A 162 2.56 2.33 -8.53
C ALA A 162 3.87 1.54 -8.55
N ASN A 163 4.83 1.99 -9.37
CA ASN A 163 6.20 1.53 -9.26
C ASN A 163 6.93 2.29 -8.12
N GLY A 164 8.08 1.77 -7.66
CA GLY A 164 8.80 2.33 -6.50
C GLY A 164 9.34 3.74 -6.70
N THR A 165 9.42 4.25 -7.94
CA THR A 165 9.81 5.63 -8.23
C THR A 165 8.61 6.56 -8.38
N GLY A 166 7.39 6.01 -8.48
CA GLY A 166 6.13 6.74 -8.71
C GLY A 166 5.43 7.19 -7.44
N TYR A 167 6.14 7.43 -6.34
CA TYR A 167 5.56 7.77 -5.04
C TYR A 167 4.79 9.10 -5.02
N LEU A 168 5.13 10.06 -5.88
CA LEU A 168 4.40 11.32 -6.02
C LEU A 168 3.06 11.10 -6.74
N GLU A 169 3.08 10.39 -7.87
CA GLU A 169 1.89 10.03 -8.63
C GLU A 169 0.98 9.11 -7.82
N PHE A 170 1.56 8.17 -7.07
CA PHE A 170 0.84 7.32 -6.14
C PHE A 170 0.06 8.11 -5.08
N ALA A 171 0.73 9.07 -4.45
CA ALA A 171 0.09 9.96 -3.47
C ALA A 171 -1.02 10.77 -4.13
N LYS A 172 -0.78 11.33 -5.33
CA LYS A 172 -1.78 12.10 -6.09
C LYS A 172 -3.02 11.25 -6.41
N GLU A 173 -2.84 10.05 -6.95
CA GLU A 173 -3.96 9.17 -7.32
C GLU A 173 -4.79 8.76 -6.08
N LEU A 174 -4.15 8.50 -4.93
CA LEU A 174 -4.85 8.19 -3.69
C LEU A 174 -5.63 9.38 -3.12
N LEU A 175 -5.12 10.61 -3.26
CA LEU A 175 -5.78 11.83 -2.79
C LEU A 175 -6.99 12.23 -3.64
N LEU A 176 -7.09 11.73 -4.87
CA LEU A 176 -8.22 11.99 -5.79
C LEU A 176 -9.43 11.06 -5.53
N LEU A 177 -9.27 9.99 -4.74
CA LEU A 177 -10.33 9.04 -4.39
C LEU A 177 -11.01 9.37 -3.08
#